data_25df2263cbd71406fa021c0079e2051c
#
_entry.id   25df2263cbd71406fa021c0079e2051c
#
_cell.length_a   1.000
_cell.length_b   1.000
_cell.length_c   1.000
_cell.angle_alpha   90.00
_cell.angle_beta   90.00
_cell.angle_gamma   90.00
#
_symmetry.space_group_name_H-M   'P 1'
#
loop_
_entity.id
_entity.type
_entity.pdbx_description
1 polymer ?
#
loop_
_entity_poly.entity_id
_entity_poly.type
_entity_poly.pdbx_seq_one_letter_code
_entity_poly.pdbx_strand_id
1 'polypeptide(L)'
;MTASLDSMYQQIIIDHYKHPHHRGLLESFDAEVHHVNPTCGDEVTLRVRVQDNTITDLGWVGEGCSISQAATSVMSDLVVGTQVEKALAVQRKFLDLVQSQGHAELTDDDAELLDDAVAFEGVAKYPARVKCALLGWMAMKGAVADAAAKAGE
;
A
#
# COMPACT_ATOMS: atom_id res chain seq x y z
N MET A 1 -9.61 -6.78 25.38
CA MET A 1 -8.34 -6.42 24.75
C MET A 1 -8.42 -6.43 23.24
N THR A 2 -8.93 -7.52 22.64
CA THR A 2 -9.10 -7.62 21.19
C THR A 2 -9.98 -6.50 20.64
N ALA A 3 -11.09 -6.19 21.32
CA ALA A 3 -12.01 -5.13 20.89
C ALA A 3 -11.33 -3.75 20.84
N SER A 4 -10.44 -3.48 21.81
CA SER A 4 -9.70 -2.21 21.85
C SER A 4 -8.70 -2.08 20.70
N LEU A 5 -8.00 -3.17 20.37
CA LEU A 5 -7.06 -3.20 19.26
C LEU A 5 -7.79 -3.08 17.92
N ASP A 6 -8.92 -3.79 17.77
CA ASP A 6 -9.75 -3.70 16.57
C ASP A 6 -10.25 -2.27 16.36
N SER A 7 -10.64 -1.57 17.44
CA SER A 7 -11.08 -0.19 17.36
C SER A 7 -9.97 0.74 16.88
N MET A 8 -8.73 0.53 17.36
CA MET A 8 -7.57 1.29 16.91
C MET A 8 -7.32 1.08 15.43
N TYR A 9 -7.37 -0.17 14.98
CA TYR A 9 -7.14 -0.50 13.57
C TYR A 9 -8.21 0.12 12.69
N GLN A 10 -9.48 0.03 13.10
CA GLN A 10 -10.57 0.66 12.36
C GLN A 10 -10.37 2.17 12.25
N GLN A 11 -9.91 2.81 13.33
CA GLN A 11 -9.68 4.25 13.34
C GLN A 11 -8.56 4.65 12.38
N ILE A 12 -7.50 3.86 12.30
CA ILE A 12 -6.40 4.09 11.36
C ILE A 12 -6.93 4.06 9.93
N ILE A 13 -7.72 3.05 9.59
CA ILE A 13 -8.31 2.89 8.26
C ILE A 13 -9.24 4.07 7.94
N ILE A 14 -10.11 4.45 8.88
CA ILE A 14 -11.05 5.55 8.70
C ILE A 14 -10.30 6.87 8.46
N ASP A 15 -9.28 7.14 9.25
CA ASP A 15 -8.50 8.38 9.15
C ASP A 15 -7.81 8.47 7.78
N HIS A 16 -7.20 7.38 7.32
CA HIS A 16 -6.57 7.35 6.00
C HIS A 16 -7.58 7.47 4.87
N TYR A 17 -8.76 6.92 5.03
CA TYR A 17 -9.82 7.07 4.04
C TYR A 17 -10.33 8.51 3.97
N LYS A 18 -10.53 9.16 5.11
CA LYS A 18 -11.03 10.53 5.16
C LYS A 18 -10.00 11.57 4.74
N HIS A 19 -8.73 11.29 5.04
CA HIS A 19 -7.61 12.20 4.78
C HIS A 19 -6.46 11.44 4.12
N PRO A 20 -6.66 10.99 2.87
CA PRO A 20 -5.65 10.15 2.20
C PRO A 20 -4.35 10.90 2.00
N HIS A 21 -3.24 10.23 2.32
CA HIS A 21 -1.91 10.79 2.22
C HIS A 21 -1.36 10.61 0.80
N HIS A 22 -0.60 11.58 0.34
CA HIS A 22 0.05 11.58 -0.99
C HIS A 22 -0.94 11.46 -2.15
N ARG A 23 -2.20 11.80 -1.93
CA ARG A 23 -3.19 11.77 -2.99
C ARG A 23 -2.99 12.94 -3.94
N GLY A 24 -2.94 12.63 -5.24
CA GLY A 24 -2.68 13.58 -6.30
C GLY A 24 -1.54 13.08 -7.17
N LEU A 25 -1.64 13.26 -8.47
CA LEU A 25 -0.60 12.79 -9.38
C LEU A 25 0.56 13.78 -9.42
N LEU A 26 1.79 13.22 -9.39
CA LEU A 26 3.00 14.01 -9.57
C LEU A 26 3.06 14.53 -11.01
N GLU A 27 3.50 15.78 -11.17
CA GLU A 27 3.72 16.34 -12.51
C GLU A 27 4.95 15.71 -13.17
N SER A 28 5.98 15.45 -12.37
CA SER A 28 7.24 14.85 -12.84
C SER A 28 7.40 13.48 -12.17
N PHE A 29 7.65 12.46 -12.96
CA PHE A 29 7.73 11.08 -12.44
C PHE A 29 8.61 10.23 -13.35
N ASP A 30 9.09 9.10 -12.80
CA ASP A 30 9.90 8.14 -13.54
C ASP A 30 9.09 6.96 -14.05
N ALA A 31 7.99 6.64 -13.40
CA ALA A 31 7.10 5.58 -13.85
C ALA A 31 5.66 5.86 -13.42
N GLU A 32 4.73 5.40 -14.23
CA GLU A 32 3.29 5.47 -13.96
C GLU A 32 2.68 4.11 -14.22
N VAL A 33 1.80 3.66 -13.33
CA VAL A 33 1.00 2.45 -13.56
C VAL A 33 -0.46 2.73 -13.27
N HIS A 34 -1.34 1.99 -13.92
CA HIS A 34 -2.77 2.02 -13.70
C HIS A 34 -3.25 0.59 -13.48
N HIS A 35 -3.80 0.34 -12.31
CA HIS A 35 -4.33 -0.97 -11.96
C HIS A 35 -5.82 -0.88 -11.69
N VAL A 36 -6.54 -1.92 -12.12
CA VAL A 36 -8.00 -2.02 -11.95
C VAL A 36 -8.31 -3.37 -11.31
N ASN A 37 -9.22 -3.36 -10.35
CA ASN A 37 -9.84 -4.59 -9.85
C ASN A 37 -11.26 -4.65 -10.41
N PRO A 38 -11.48 -5.40 -11.51
CA PRO A 38 -12.78 -5.41 -12.17
C PRO A 38 -13.89 -6.04 -11.33
N THR A 39 -13.54 -6.86 -10.34
CA THR A 39 -14.52 -7.53 -9.48
C THR A 39 -15.29 -6.52 -8.62
N CYS A 40 -14.61 -5.51 -8.09
CA CYS A 40 -15.24 -4.50 -7.23
C CYS A 40 -15.18 -3.08 -7.80
N GLY A 41 -14.64 -2.92 -9.02
CA GLY A 41 -14.60 -1.62 -9.69
C GLY A 41 -13.59 -0.64 -9.11
N ASP A 42 -12.69 -1.10 -8.25
CA ASP A 42 -11.61 -0.26 -7.71
C ASP A 42 -10.57 -0.01 -8.79
N GLU A 43 -10.01 1.20 -8.82
CA GLU A 43 -8.90 1.52 -9.71
C GLU A 43 -7.93 2.50 -9.05
N VAL A 44 -6.68 2.46 -9.48
CA VAL A 44 -5.65 3.38 -9.00
C VAL A 44 -4.68 3.71 -10.14
N THR A 45 -4.33 4.97 -10.24
CA THR A 45 -3.22 5.45 -11.07
C THR A 45 -2.16 5.99 -10.14
N LEU A 46 -0.93 5.55 -10.31
CA LEU A 46 0.15 5.84 -9.38
C LEU A 46 1.41 6.24 -10.13
N ARG A 47 2.04 7.32 -9.69
CA ARG A 47 3.30 7.82 -10.25
C ARG A 47 4.37 7.87 -9.18
N VAL A 48 5.59 7.44 -9.53
CA VAL A 48 6.72 7.45 -8.59
C VAL A 48 7.91 8.18 -9.18
N ARG A 49 8.72 8.77 -8.30
CA ARG A 49 10.06 9.26 -8.62
C ARG A 49 11.06 8.43 -7.83
N VAL A 50 12.08 7.95 -8.52
CA VAL A 50 13.15 7.16 -7.90
C VAL A 50 14.48 7.80 -8.28
N GLN A 51 15.28 8.16 -7.27
CA GLN A 51 16.61 8.71 -7.46
C GLN A 51 17.57 8.00 -6.53
N ASP A 52 18.70 7.54 -7.07
CA ASP A 52 19.72 6.82 -6.31
C ASP A 52 19.12 5.65 -5.51
N ASN A 53 18.24 4.89 -6.17
CA ASN A 53 17.58 3.73 -5.59
C ASN A 53 16.67 4.05 -4.40
N THR A 54 16.27 5.33 -4.26
CA THR A 54 15.36 5.80 -3.21
C THR A 54 14.08 6.32 -3.84
N ILE A 55 12.93 5.95 -3.28
CA ILE A 55 11.63 6.48 -3.71
C ILE A 55 11.51 7.88 -3.11
N THR A 56 11.80 8.90 -3.91
CA THR A 56 11.84 10.27 -3.43
C THR A 56 10.46 10.90 -3.34
N ASP A 57 9.53 10.42 -4.15
CA ASP A 57 8.15 10.90 -4.10
C ASP A 57 7.22 9.88 -4.74
N LEU A 58 5.94 9.99 -4.39
CA LEU A 58 4.89 9.14 -4.92
C LEU A 58 3.58 9.90 -4.83
N GLY A 59 2.80 9.85 -5.90
CA GLY A 59 1.46 10.41 -5.91
C GLY A 59 0.50 9.43 -6.55
N TRP A 60 -0.75 9.47 -6.13
CA TRP A 60 -1.75 8.55 -6.65
C TRP A 60 -3.13 9.20 -6.66
N VAL A 61 -3.96 8.73 -7.57
CA VAL A 61 -5.41 9.00 -7.59
C VAL A 61 -6.11 7.68 -7.84
N GLY A 62 -7.33 7.56 -7.36
CA GLY A 62 -8.08 6.33 -7.56
C GLY A 62 -9.48 6.46 -7.08
N GLU A 63 -10.29 5.47 -7.46
CA GLU A 63 -11.67 5.32 -7.03
C GLU A 63 -11.86 3.91 -6.50
N GLY A 64 -12.68 3.76 -5.48
CA GLY A 64 -12.93 2.46 -4.90
C GLY A 64 -13.44 2.55 -3.49
N CYS A 65 -13.50 1.40 -2.83
CA CYS A 65 -14.00 1.31 -1.47
C CYS A 65 -13.03 1.93 -0.46
N SER A 66 -13.49 2.10 0.76
CA SER A 66 -12.67 2.67 1.84
C SER A 66 -11.40 1.87 2.10
N ILE A 67 -11.46 0.55 1.94
CA ILE A 67 -10.31 -0.33 2.15
C ILE A 67 -9.21 -0.06 1.13
N SER A 68 -9.56 0.03 -0.18
CA SER A 68 -8.56 0.28 -1.21
C SER A 68 -7.93 1.67 -1.07
N GLN A 69 -8.72 2.67 -0.75
CA GLN A 69 -8.25 4.05 -0.56
C GLN A 69 -7.32 4.15 0.65
N ALA A 70 -7.74 3.60 1.79
CA ALA A 70 -6.96 3.64 3.02
C ALA A 70 -5.65 2.86 2.87
N ALA A 71 -5.70 1.68 2.25
CA ALA A 71 -4.51 0.85 2.07
C ALA A 71 -3.48 1.54 1.18
N THR A 72 -3.92 2.22 0.12
CA THR A 72 -3.03 2.97 -0.76
C THR A 72 -2.40 4.16 -0.03
N SER A 73 -3.18 4.85 0.78
CA SER A 73 -2.70 5.95 1.61
C SER A 73 -1.61 5.49 2.59
N VAL A 74 -1.86 4.41 3.31
CA VAL A 74 -0.88 3.83 4.25
C VAL A 74 0.39 3.42 3.51
N MET A 75 0.24 2.74 2.37
CA MET A 75 1.37 2.33 1.54
C MET A 75 2.25 3.53 1.17
N SER A 76 1.63 4.61 0.72
CA SER A 76 2.39 5.79 0.29
C SER A 76 3.23 6.38 1.42
N ASP A 77 2.68 6.43 2.64
CA ASP A 77 3.44 6.88 3.81
C ASP A 77 4.65 6.00 4.11
N LEU A 78 4.48 4.69 3.94
CA LEU A 78 5.53 3.74 4.30
C LEU A 78 6.67 3.71 3.30
N VAL A 79 6.41 3.98 2.03
CA VAL A 79 7.42 3.80 0.99
C VAL A 79 8.12 5.08 0.55
N VAL A 80 7.47 6.24 0.70
CA VAL A 80 8.12 7.51 0.34
C VAL A 80 9.31 7.75 1.27
N GLY A 81 10.46 8.04 0.68
CA GLY A 81 11.69 8.25 1.42
C GLY A 81 12.48 6.99 1.73
N THR A 82 12.02 5.82 1.27
CA THR A 82 12.73 4.55 1.49
C THR A 82 13.43 4.08 0.23
N GLN A 83 14.40 3.20 0.42
CA GLN A 83 15.03 2.53 -0.71
C GLN A 83 14.07 1.52 -1.34
N VAL A 84 14.26 1.28 -2.64
CA VAL A 84 13.41 0.38 -3.43
C VAL A 84 13.32 -1.00 -2.78
N GLU A 85 14.44 -1.56 -2.32
CA GLU A 85 14.47 -2.89 -1.70
C GLU A 85 13.61 -2.94 -0.43
N LYS A 86 13.65 -1.89 0.39
CA LYS A 86 12.83 -1.82 1.59
C LYS A 86 11.35 -1.74 1.25
N ALA A 87 11.01 -0.90 0.27
CA ALA A 87 9.61 -0.77 -0.18
C ALA A 87 9.06 -2.11 -0.66
N LEU A 88 9.86 -2.87 -1.41
CA LEU A 88 9.45 -4.19 -1.91
C LEU A 88 9.35 -5.21 -0.77
N ALA A 89 10.21 -5.11 0.24
CA ALA A 89 10.14 -5.98 1.42
C ALA A 89 8.86 -5.71 2.23
N VAL A 90 8.50 -4.44 2.41
CA VAL A 90 7.26 -4.05 3.09
C VAL A 90 6.05 -4.58 2.30
N GLN A 91 6.07 -4.41 0.99
CA GLN A 91 5.00 -4.89 0.11
C GLN A 91 4.81 -6.41 0.26
N ARG A 92 5.90 -7.17 0.28
CA ARG A 92 5.84 -8.63 0.43
C ARG A 92 5.25 -9.02 1.78
N LYS A 93 5.63 -8.32 2.85
CA LYS A 93 5.07 -8.56 4.18
C LYS A 93 3.59 -8.21 4.25
N PHE A 94 3.17 -7.13 3.60
CA PHE A 94 1.77 -6.78 3.53
C PHE A 94 0.96 -7.83 2.76
N LEU A 95 1.50 -8.32 1.66
CA LEU A 95 0.88 -9.40 0.88
C LEU A 95 0.69 -10.64 1.76
N ASP A 96 1.73 -11.05 2.49
CA ASP A 96 1.66 -12.19 3.40
C ASP A 96 0.59 -11.97 4.49
N LEU A 97 0.53 -10.77 5.04
CA LEU A 97 -0.43 -10.42 6.09
C LEU A 97 -1.88 -10.59 5.60
N VAL A 98 -2.21 -10.00 4.46
CA VAL A 98 -3.60 -10.00 3.97
C VAL A 98 -3.98 -11.32 3.32
N GLN A 99 -3.03 -12.12 2.90
CA GLN A 99 -3.29 -13.46 2.33
C GLN A 99 -3.26 -14.58 3.38
N SER A 100 -3.03 -14.24 4.64
CA SER A 100 -2.90 -15.21 5.72
C SER A 100 -4.21 -15.85 6.17
N GLN A 101 -5.35 -15.36 5.68
CA GLN A 101 -6.69 -15.80 6.09
C GLN A 101 -6.93 -15.63 7.59
N GLY A 102 -6.26 -14.64 8.20
CA GLY A 102 -6.37 -14.36 9.62
C GLY A 102 -5.41 -15.15 10.50
N HIS A 103 -4.47 -15.89 9.89
CA HIS A 103 -3.50 -16.73 10.60
C HIS A 103 -2.08 -16.15 10.60
N ALA A 104 -1.93 -14.86 10.30
CA ALA A 104 -0.62 -14.22 10.27
C ALA A 104 0.04 -14.26 11.65
N GLU A 105 1.29 -14.71 11.69
CA GLU A 105 2.13 -14.62 12.88
C GLU A 105 3.18 -13.55 12.60
N LEU A 106 3.01 -12.38 13.20
CA LEU A 106 3.93 -11.28 13.01
C LEU A 106 4.97 -11.27 14.12
N THR A 107 6.23 -11.20 13.72
CA THR A 107 7.30 -10.91 14.68
C THR A 107 7.25 -9.42 15.01
N ASP A 108 7.94 -9.01 16.08
CA ASP A 108 8.04 -7.60 16.42
C ASP A 108 8.68 -6.79 15.28
N ASP A 109 9.66 -7.37 14.60
CA ASP A 109 10.31 -6.74 13.45
C ASP A 109 9.33 -6.55 12.29
N ASP A 110 8.48 -7.54 12.02
CA ASP A 110 7.45 -7.47 10.98
C ASP A 110 6.44 -6.37 11.30
N ALA A 111 6.00 -6.29 12.56
CA ALA A 111 5.04 -5.28 12.98
C ALA A 111 5.62 -3.88 12.86
N GLU A 112 6.89 -3.71 13.21
CA GLU A 112 7.58 -2.44 13.07
C GLU A 112 7.71 -2.03 11.60
N LEU A 113 8.04 -2.98 10.74
CA LEU A 113 8.17 -2.74 9.30
C LEU A 113 6.85 -2.35 8.67
N LEU A 114 5.75 -3.00 9.06
CA LEU A 114 4.42 -2.75 8.53
C LEU A 114 3.76 -1.50 9.12
N ASP A 115 4.13 -1.15 10.36
CA ASP A 115 3.59 0.03 11.06
C ASP A 115 2.06 0.07 10.95
N ASP A 116 1.46 1.15 10.45
CA ASP A 116 0.01 1.29 10.34
C ASP A 116 -0.64 0.26 9.41
N ALA A 117 0.14 -0.36 8.52
CA ALA A 117 -0.38 -1.40 7.62
C ALA A 117 -0.87 -2.64 8.38
N VAL A 118 -0.43 -2.85 9.62
CA VAL A 118 -0.93 -3.94 10.48
C VAL A 118 -2.44 -3.81 10.69
N ALA A 119 -2.99 -2.59 10.60
CA ALA A 119 -4.43 -2.35 10.75
C ALA A 119 -5.28 -3.15 9.76
N PHE A 120 -4.70 -3.61 8.65
CA PHE A 120 -5.40 -4.40 7.63
C PHE A 120 -5.41 -5.90 7.92
N GLU A 121 -4.88 -6.33 9.07
CA GLU A 121 -4.87 -7.74 9.48
C GLU A 121 -6.27 -8.36 9.44
N GLY A 122 -7.28 -7.62 9.91
CA GLY A 122 -8.68 -8.09 9.92
C GLY A 122 -9.26 -8.30 8.52
N VAL A 123 -8.71 -7.63 7.52
CA VAL A 123 -9.16 -7.77 6.12
C VAL A 123 -8.86 -9.17 5.58
N ALA A 124 -7.82 -9.83 6.11
CA ALA A 124 -7.39 -11.16 5.67
C ALA A 124 -8.49 -12.22 5.81
N LYS A 125 -9.48 -11.99 6.66
CA LYS A 125 -10.62 -12.90 6.86
C LYS A 125 -11.66 -12.78 5.75
N TYR A 126 -11.58 -11.76 4.91
CA TYR A 126 -12.57 -11.45 3.90
C TYR A 126 -11.93 -11.44 2.51
N PRO A 127 -11.93 -12.57 1.78
CA PRO A 127 -11.21 -12.68 0.50
C PRO A 127 -11.53 -11.59 -0.52
N ALA A 128 -12.79 -11.15 -0.58
CA ALA A 128 -13.18 -10.08 -1.51
C ALA A 128 -12.48 -8.75 -1.17
N ARG A 129 -12.21 -8.51 0.12
CA ARG A 129 -11.56 -7.28 0.58
C ARG A 129 -10.03 -7.33 0.44
N VAL A 130 -9.46 -8.54 0.40
CA VAL A 130 -8.01 -8.71 0.23
C VAL A 130 -7.56 -8.06 -1.07
N LYS A 131 -8.30 -8.26 -2.16
CA LYS A 131 -7.97 -7.67 -3.46
C LYS A 131 -8.05 -6.14 -3.40
N CYS A 132 -9.02 -5.60 -2.67
CA CYS A 132 -9.13 -4.15 -2.47
C CYS A 132 -7.90 -3.60 -1.74
N ALA A 133 -7.48 -4.28 -0.67
CA ALA A 133 -6.33 -3.85 0.12
C ALA A 133 -5.03 -3.91 -0.69
N LEU A 134 -4.91 -4.86 -1.60
CA LEU A 134 -3.67 -5.09 -2.38
C LEU A 134 -3.51 -4.17 -3.58
N LEU A 135 -4.58 -3.54 -4.06
CA LEU A 135 -4.57 -2.83 -5.34
C LEU A 135 -3.44 -1.79 -5.44
N GLY A 136 -3.39 -0.86 -4.49
CA GLY A 136 -2.35 0.18 -4.49
C GLY A 136 -0.96 -0.36 -4.23
N TRP A 137 -0.84 -1.40 -3.40
CA TRP A 137 0.44 -2.03 -3.09
C TRP A 137 1.03 -2.73 -4.32
N MET A 138 0.20 -3.40 -5.11
CA MET A 138 0.64 -4.05 -6.35
C MET A 138 0.99 -3.00 -7.40
N ALA A 139 0.26 -1.90 -7.47
CA ALA A 139 0.58 -0.79 -8.36
C ALA A 139 1.94 -0.19 -8.01
N MET A 140 2.21 0.02 -6.73
CA MET A 140 3.49 0.53 -6.25
C MET A 140 4.64 -0.41 -6.67
N LYS A 141 4.47 -1.70 -6.46
CA LYS A 141 5.47 -2.70 -6.85
C LYS A 141 5.81 -2.58 -8.34
N GLY A 142 4.78 -2.50 -9.19
CA GLY A 142 4.98 -2.37 -10.64
C GLY A 142 5.67 -1.07 -11.02
N ALA A 143 5.24 0.04 -10.42
CA ALA A 143 5.81 1.36 -10.72
C ALA A 143 7.28 1.46 -10.31
N VAL A 144 7.61 0.94 -9.14
CA VAL A 144 8.97 0.97 -8.60
C VAL A 144 9.90 0.09 -9.46
N ALA A 145 9.41 -1.09 -9.88
CA ALA A 145 10.17 -1.97 -10.76
C ALA A 145 10.45 -1.30 -12.12
N ASP A 146 9.45 -0.63 -12.69
CA ASP A 146 9.60 0.08 -13.96
C ASP A 146 10.58 1.24 -13.83
N ALA A 147 10.49 2.01 -12.75
CA ALA A 147 11.38 3.13 -12.50
C ALA A 147 12.83 2.66 -12.32
N ALA A 148 13.03 1.57 -11.60
CA ALA A 148 14.36 0.99 -11.37
C ALA A 148 14.95 0.46 -12.67
N ALA A 149 14.15 -0.16 -13.53
CA ALA A 149 14.60 -0.64 -14.83
C ALA A 149 15.04 0.52 -15.74
N LYS A 150 14.31 1.63 -15.70
CA LYS A 150 14.64 2.85 -16.44
C LYS A 150 15.98 3.45 -15.98
N ALA A 151 16.20 3.48 -14.68
CA ALA A 151 17.42 4.02 -14.09
C ALA A 151 18.66 3.18 -14.48
N GLY A 152 18.45 1.88 -14.72
CA GLY A 152 19.53 0.96 -15.15
C GLY A 152 19.88 1.07 -16.62
N GLU A 153 19.10 1.80 -17.39
CA GLU A 153 19.41 2.08 -18.79
C GLU A 153 20.39 3.27 -18.84
#